data_25435a26c376b45668a77e33db737f03
#
_entry.id   25435a26c376b45668a77e33db737f03
#
_cell.length_a   1.000
_cell.length_b   1.000
_cell.length_c   1.000
_cell.angle_alpha   90.00
_cell.angle_beta   90.00
_cell.angle_gamma   90.00
#
_symmetry.space_group_name_H-M   'P 1'
#
loop_
_entity.id
_entity.type
_entity.pdbx_description
1 polymer ?
#
loop_
_entity_poly.entity_id
_entity_poly.type
_entity_poly.pdbx_seq_one_letter_code
_entity_poly.pdbx_strand_id
1 'polypeptide(L)'
;MWTKRALIEMAYEELGISSVLGFDLTAEQVAVGLNRLNAVMATLYQNGYRLSYNSASEYNGGDPDDDSGIPDGANEAVYLSLAVRLAPTIGKVLPPQTIAAHRRAMNALALFSDLPTVKRDPDAAPAGQGNRRTRWPNDPFLDPNYDDALSADLPGDLGEFSR
;
A
#
# COMPACT_ATOMS: atom_id res chain seq x y z
N MET A 1 -8.64 -13.44 -12.86
CA MET A 1 -8.94 -13.03 -11.48
C MET A 1 -9.52 -14.22 -10.74
N TRP A 2 -9.23 -14.36 -9.46
CA TRP A 2 -9.71 -15.49 -8.67
C TRP A 2 -11.09 -15.19 -8.10
N THR A 3 -11.96 -16.21 -8.06
CA THR A 3 -13.25 -16.12 -7.35
C THR A 3 -13.02 -16.21 -5.84
N LYS A 4 -13.97 -15.70 -5.07
CA LYS A 4 -13.92 -15.82 -3.59
C LYS A 4 -13.91 -17.29 -3.17
N ARG A 5 -14.64 -18.16 -3.90
CA ARG A 5 -14.65 -19.62 -3.70
C ARG A 5 -13.23 -20.20 -3.83
N ALA A 6 -12.51 -19.85 -4.89
CA ALA A 6 -11.16 -20.34 -5.11
C ALA A 6 -10.21 -19.98 -3.95
N LEU A 7 -10.29 -18.77 -3.41
CA LEU A 7 -9.51 -18.35 -2.24
C LEU A 7 -9.87 -19.16 -0.98
N ILE A 8 -11.14 -19.47 -0.80
CA ILE A 8 -11.62 -20.29 0.33
C ILE A 8 -11.12 -21.73 0.17
N GLU A 9 -11.24 -22.32 -0.99
CA GLU A 9 -10.78 -23.66 -1.30
C GLU A 9 -9.28 -23.80 -1.03
N MET A 10 -8.46 -22.88 -1.54
CA MET A 10 -7.03 -22.86 -1.29
C MET A 10 -6.70 -22.75 0.21
N ALA A 11 -7.44 -21.94 0.96
CA ALA A 11 -7.24 -21.82 2.40
C ALA A 11 -7.56 -23.13 3.14
N TYR A 12 -8.58 -23.87 2.70
CA TYR A 12 -8.91 -25.18 3.27
C TYR A 12 -7.90 -26.26 2.83
N GLU A 13 -7.35 -26.17 1.60
CA GLU A 13 -6.27 -27.06 1.15
C GLU A 13 -5.03 -26.95 2.03
N GLU A 14 -4.64 -25.74 2.43
CA GLU A 14 -3.56 -25.52 3.41
C GLU A 14 -3.83 -26.19 4.77
N LEU A 15 -5.09 -26.38 5.11
CA LEU A 15 -5.52 -27.11 6.30
C LEU A 15 -5.64 -28.63 6.06
N GLY A 16 -5.32 -29.11 4.85
CA GLY A 16 -5.44 -30.50 4.46
C GLY A 16 -6.88 -30.97 4.29
N ILE A 17 -7.77 -30.06 3.92
CA ILE A 17 -9.16 -30.34 3.52
C ILE A 17 -9.24 -29.97 2.05
N SER A 18 -9.15 -30.94 1.17
CA SER A 18 -9.15 -30.74 -0.28
C SER A 18 -10.01 -31.78 -0.94
N SER A 19 -10.67 -31.38 -2.02
CA SER A 19 -11.43 -32.30 -2.87
C SER A 19 -10.56 -33.40 -3.48
N VAL A 20 -9.28 -33.11 -3.73
CA VAL A 20 -8.28 -34.09 -4.19
C VAL A 20 -8.06 -35.20 -3.16
N LEU A 21 -8.21 -34.91 -1.88
CA LEU A 21 -8.10 -35.89 -0.78
C LEU A 21 -9.45 -36.54 -0.45
N GLY A 22 -10.49 -36.27 -1.24
CA GLY A 22 -11.84 -36.81 -1.04
C GLY A 22 -12.66 -36.09 0.04
N PHE A 23 -12.25 -34.88 0.42
CA PHE A 23 -12.98 -34.02 1.36
C PHE A 23 -13.57 -32.84 0.60
N ASP A 24 -14.80 -33.01 0.09
CA ASP A 24 -15.53 -31.90 -0.52
C ASP A 24 -16.00 -30.92 0.54
N LEU A 25 -15.83 -29.62 0.26
CA LEU A 25 -16.33 -28.57 1.14
C LEU A 25 -17.87 -28.54 1.13
N THR A 26 -18.45 -28.58 2.32
CA THR A 26 -19.90 -28.37 2.45
C THR A 26 -20.27 -26.91 2.21
N ALA A 27 -21.51 -26.66 1.78
CA ALA A 27 -22.02 -25.29 1.58
C ALA A 27 -21.89 -24.43 2.86
N GLU A 28 -22.05 -25.05 4.04
CA GLU A 28 -21.88 -24.39 5.33
C GLU A 28 -20.43 -23.97 5.57
N GLN A 29 -19.46 -24.81 5.22
CA GLN A 29 -18.04 -24.50 5.33
C GLN A 29 -17.64 -23.36 4.39
N VAL A 30 -18.21 -23.34 3.19
CA VAL A 30 -17.99 -22.23 2.23
C VAL A 30 -18.57 -20.92 2.78
N ALA A 31 -19.77 -20.94 3.36
CA ALA A 31 -20.39 -19.77 3.98
C ALA A 31 -19.57 -19.23 5.17
N VAL A 32 -19.09 -20.13 6.04
CA VAL A 32 -18.18 -19.76 7.15
C VAL A 32 -16.87 -19.19 6.60
N GLY A 33 -16.31 -19.82 5.57
CA GLY A 33 -15.12 -19.35 4.87
C GLY A 33 -15.29 -17.94 4.31
N LEU A 34 -16.44 -17.67 3.66
CA LEU A 34 -16.76 -16.36 3.08
C LEU A 34 -16.84 -15.27 4.16
N ASN A 35 -17.52 -15.54 5.27
CA ASN A 35 -17.58 -14.59 6.37
C ASN A 35 -16.20 -14.29 6.98
N ARG A 36 -15.38 -15.32 7.12
CA ARG A 36 -14.00 -15.16 7.59
C ARG A 36 -13.13 -14.40 6.60
N LEU A 37 -13.30 -14.65 5.30
CA LEU A 37 -12.62 -13.93 4.24
C LEU A 37 -12.97 -12.43 4.29
N ASN A 38 -14.25 -12.10 4.40
CA ASN A 38 -14.70 -10.71 4.54
C ASN A 38 -14.06 -10.04 5.77
N ALA A 39 -13.99 -10.73 6.90
CA ALA A 39 -13.35 -10.22 8.12
C ALA A 39 -11.82 -10.03 7.96
N VAL A 40 -11.13 -10.96 7.25
CA VAL A 40 -9.71 -10.82 6.89
C VAL A 40 -9.50 -9.57 6.05
N MET A 41 -10.31 -9.41 4.99
CA MET A 41 -10.20 -8.28 4.08
C MET A 41 -10.47 -6.94 4.78
N ALA A 42 -11.46 -6.88 5.66
CA ALA A 42 -11.72 -5.70 6.47
C ALA A 42 -10.52 -5.33 7.36
N THR A 43 -9.86 -6.34 7.96
CA THR A 43 -8.66 -6.12 8.79
C THR A 43 -7.48 -5.63 7.92
N LEU A 44 -7.27 -6.23 6.75
CA LEU A 44 -6.23 -5.80 5.82
C LEU A 44 -6.46 -4.36 5.36
N TYR A 45 -7.70 -4.01 5.04
CA TYR A 45 -8.06 -2.64 4.67
C TYR A 45 -7.76 -1.63 5.78
N GLN A 46 -8.08 -1.95 7.04
CA GLN A 46 -7.76 -1.12 8.20
C GLN A 46 -6.25 -0.95 8.42
N ASN A 47 -5.47 -1.99 8.08
CA ASN A 47 -4.01 -1.95 8.12
C ASN A 47 -3.39 -1.16 6.94
N GLY A 48 -4.21 -0.61 6.04
CA GLY A 48 -3.77 0.19 4.92
C GLY A 48 -3.61 -0.56 3.59
N TYR A 49 -3.81 -1.88 3.57
CA TYR A 49 -3.74 -2.67 2.34
C TYR A 49 -5.03 -2.53 1.51
N ARG A 50 -4.98 -1.74 0.45
CA ARG A 50 -6.12 -1.50 -0.44
C ARG A 50 -6.08 -2.47 -1.62
N LEU A 51 -6.71 -3.62 -1.48
CA LEU A 51 -6.66 -4.71 -2.45
C LEU A 51 -7.83 -4.74 -3.44
N SER A 52 -8.63 -3.69 -3.53
CA SER A 52 -9.81 -3.60 -4.43
C SER A 52 -10.81 -4.76 -4.25
N TYR A 53 -10.88 -5.34 -3.06
CA TYR A 53 -11.74 -6.45 -2.76
C TYR A 53 -13.23 -6.07 -2.90
N ASN A 54 -13.99 -6.92 -3.61
CA ASN A 54 -15.41 -6.77 -3.78
C ASN A 54 -16.14 -7.29 -2.53
N SER A 55 -16.28 -6.41 -1.51
CA SER A 55 -16.97 -6.78 -0.27
C SER A 55 -18.48 -6.80 -0.43
N ALA A 56 -19.13 -7.77 0.22
CA ALA A 56 -20.58 -7.74 0.34
C ALA A 56 -21.03 -6.57 1.22
N SER A 57 -22.13 -5.94 0.86
CA SER A 57 -22.72 -4.81 1.63
C SER A 57 -23.42 -5.28 2.90
N GLU A 58 -23.80 -6.54 2.97
CA GLU A 58 -24.55 -7.11 4.08
C GLU A 58 -23.76 -8.21 4.80
N TYR A 59 -24.00 -8.36 6.10
CA TYR A 59 -23.45 -9.47 6.88
C TYR A 59 -24.06 -10.80 6.38
N ASN A 60 -23.23 -11.81 6.16
CA ASN A 60 -23.57 -13.07 5.47
C ASN A 60 -24.02 -12.91 4.02
N GLY A 61 -23.89 -11.72 3.46
CA GLY A 61 -24.14 -11.47 2.05
C GLY A 61 -22.91 -11.77 1.19
N GLY A 62 -23.14 -11.91 -0.08
CA GLY A 62 -22.13 -12.13 -1.11
C GLY A 62 -22.18 -13.54 -1.68
N ASP A 63 -21.94 -13.62 -2.98
CA ASP A 63 -21.85 -14.87 -3.69
C ASP A 63 -20.38 -15.36 -3.62
N PRO A 64 -20.12 -16.60 -3.20
CA PRO A 64 -18.78 -17.17 -3.24
C PRO A 64 -18.22 -17.29 -4.65
N ASP A 65 -19.08 -17.35 -5.67
CA ASP A 65 -18.67 -17.45 -7.06
C ASP A 65 -18.35 -16.10 -7.72
N ASP A 66 -18.61 -15.00 -7.02
CA ASP A 66 -18.20 -13.68 -7.44
C ASP A 66 -16.69 -13.54 -7.55
N ASP A 67 -16.26 -12.67 -8.47
CA ASP A 67 -14.85 -12.26 -8.55
C ASP A 67 -14.42 -11.55 -7.26
N SER A 68 -13.26 -11.95 -6.76
CA SER A 68 -12.70 -11.36 -5.55
C SER A 68 -12.23 -9.91 -5.74
N GLY A 69 -11.84 -9.51 -6.96
CA GLY A 69 -11.23 -8.22 -7.25
C GLY A 69 -9.79 -8.07 -6.75
N ILE A 70 -9.23 -9.11 -6.11
CA ILE A 70 -7.88 -9.08 -5.53
C ILE A 70 -6.85 -9.27 -6.65
N PRO A 71 -5.77 -8.47 -6.70
CA PRO A 71 -4.68 -8.67 -7.63
C PRO A 71 -3.95 -9.99 -7.36
N ASP A 72 -3.52 -10.67 -8.42
CA ASP A 72 -2.94 -12.02 -8.34
C ASP A 72 -1.74 -12.11 -7.38
N GLY A 73 -0.92 -11.08 -7.30
CA GLY A 73 0.22 -11.04 -6.38
C GLY A 73 -0.16 -10.98 -4.88
N ALA A 74 -1.41 -10.65 -4.56
CA ALA A 74 -1.89 -10.59 -3.17
C ALA A 74 -2.68 -11.84 -2.75
N ASN A 75 -3.05 -12.70 -3.70
CA ASN A 75 -3.87 -13.89 -3.42
C ASN A 75 -3.23 -14.80 -2.38
N GLU A 76 -1.91 -15.04 -2.47
CA GLU A 76 -1.18 -15.88 -1.52
C GLU A 76 -1.28 -15.33 -0.08
N ALA A 77 -1.09 -14.04 0.10
CA ALA A 77 -1.20 -13.42 1.42
C ALA A 77 -2.61 -13.54 1.99
N VAL A 78 -3.63 -13.45 1.13
CA VAL A 78 -5.04 -13.50 1.55
C VAL A 78 -5.46 -14.91 1.94
N TYR A 79 -5.23 -15.93 1.08
CA TYR A 79 -5.67 -17.29 1.44
C TYR A 79 -4.88 -17.86 2.60
N LEU A 80 -3.58 -17.55 2.75
CA LEU A 80 -2.81 -17.96 3.93
C LEU A 80 -3.27 -17.26 5.21
N SER A 81 -3.64 -15.99 5.13
CA SER A 81 -4.25 -15.26 6.27
C SER A 81 -5.59 -15.88 6.66
N LEU A 82 -6.38 -16.29 5.67
CA LEU A 82 -7.64 -17.00 5.89
C LEU A 82 -7.39 -18.37 6.54
N ALA A 83 -6.43 -19.15 6.06
CA ALA A 83 -6.06 -20.44 6.62
C ALA A 83 -5.65 -20.33 8.10
N VAL A 84 -4.84 -19.31 8.46
CA VAL A 84 -4.46 -19.04 9.86
C VAL A 84 -5.69 -18.78 10.74
N ARG A 85 -6.70 -18.10 10.23
CA ARG A 85 -7.94 -17.80 10.98
C ARG A 85 -8.91 -18.97 11.04
N LEU A 86 -8.91 -19.85 10.04
CA LEU A 86 -9.75 -21.05 9.99
C LEU A 86 -9.19 -22.19 10.83
N ALA A 87 -7.88 -22.30 10.98
CA ALA A 87 -7.20 -23.39 11.69
C ALA A 87 -7.79 -23.66 13.09
N PRO A 88 -7.94 -22.67 13.99
CA PRO A 88 -8.50 -22.89 15.33
C PRO A 88 -9.98 -23.30 15.28
N THR A 89 -10.74 -22.84 14.30
CA THR A 89 -12.17 -23.19 14.15
C THR A 89 -12.35 -24.68 13.82
N ILE A 90 -11.39 -25.25 13.08
CA ILE A 90 -11.41 -26.65 12.63
C ILE A 90 -10.63 -27.54 13.64
N GLY A 91 -9.97 -26.92 14.63
CA GLY A 91 -9.13 -27.66 15.59
C GLY A 91 -7.83 -28.18 14.99
N LYS A 92 -7.36 -27.61 13.88
CA LYS A 92 -6.10 -27.98 13.24
C LYS A 92 -4.99 -27.00 13.59
N VAL A 93 -3.76 -27.54 13.65
CA VAL A 93 -2.54 -26.74 13.83
C VAL A 93 -1.84 -26.62 12.48
N LEU A 94 -1.56 -25.40 12.07
CA LEU A 94 -0.81 -25.16 10.84
C LEU A 94 0.65 -25.58 10.97
N PRO A 95 1.22 -26.19 9.93
CA PRO A 95 2.64 -26.49 9.89
C PRO A 95 3.48 -25.19 9.97
N PRO A 96 4.66 -25.22 10.62
CA PRO A 96 5.51 -24.04 10.73
C PRO A 96 5.95 -23.50 9.37
N GLN A 97 5.99 -24.34 8.34
CA GLN A 97 6.29 -23.94 6.97
C GLN A 97 5.21 -23.02 6.39
N THR A 98 3.94 -23.33 6.57
CA THR A 98 2.80 -22.50 6.13
C THR A 98 2.78 -21.18 6.90
N ILE A 99 3.11 -21.17 8.19
CA ILE A 99 3.23 -19.94 8.98
C ILE A 99 4.38 -19.07 8.45
N ALA A 100 5.52 -19.69 8.09
CA ALA A 100 6.63 -18.95 7.48
C ALA A 100 6.28 -18.40 6.09
N ALA A 101 5.54 -19.17 5.27
CA ALA A 101 5.02 -18.72 3.99
C ALA A 101 4.06 -17.51 4.16
N HIS A 102 3.12 -17.60 5.10
CA HIS A 102 2.23 -16.49 5.44
C HIS A 102 3.00 -15.21 5.78
N ARG A 103 4.03 -15.29 6.63
CA ARG A 103 4.85 -14.12 6.99
C ARG A 103 5.57 -13.53 5.78
N ARG A 104 6.11 -14.37 4.88
CA ARG A 104 6.76 -13.91 3.65
C ARG A 104 5.77 -13.22 2.71
N ALA A 105 4.60 -13.82 2.51
CA ALA A 105 3.54 -13.26 1.67
C ALA A 105 3.03 -11.91 2.22
N MET A 106 2.86 -11.79 3.54
CA MET A 106 2.49 -10.54 4.17
C MET A 106 3.56 -9.45 4.05
N ASN A 107 4.85 -9.82 4.17
CA ASN A 107 5.95 -8.88 3.95
C ASN A 107 6.01 -8.42 2.48
N ALA A 108 5.80 -9.32 1.53
CA ALA A 108 5.74 -8.97 0.12
C ALA A 108 4.57 -8.01 -0.17
N LEU A 109 3.41 -8.27 0.44
CA LEU A 109 2.24 -7.40 0.34
C LEU A 109 2.50 -6.00 0.93
N ALA A 110 3.21 -5.93 2.08
CA ALA A 110 3.60 -4.67 2.69
C ALA A 110 4.51 -3.85 1.76
N LEU A 111 5.51 -4.47 1.16
CA LEU A 111 6.40 -3.81 0.21
C LEU A 111 5.67 -3.31 -1.03
N PHE A 112 4.64 -4.04 -1.49
CA PHE A 112 3.83 -3.62 -2.62
C PHE A 112 2.90 -2.46 -2.27
N SER A 113 2.39 -2.42 -1.04
CA SER A 113 1.53 -1.35 -0.54
C SER A 113 2.28 -0.05 -0.23
N ASP A 114 3.55 -0.16 0.18
CA ASP A 114 4.44 0.96 0.49
C ASP A 114 5.11 1.57 -0.75
N LEU A 115 4.42 1.63 -1.88
CA LEU A 115 4.91 2.41 -3.00
C LEU A 115 5.11 3.85 -2.53
N PRO A 116 6.34 4.40 -2.63
CA PRO A 116 6.61 5.75 -2.19
C PRO A 116 5.67 6.69 -2.95
N THR A 117 4.91 7.46 -2.21
CA THR A 117 4.12 8.54 -2.79
C THR A 117 5.13 9.44 -3.50
N VAL A 118 5.16 9.42 -4.81
CA VAL A 118 5.93 10.37 -5.59
C VAL A 118 5.36 11.73 -5.22
N LYS A 119 6.03 12.43 -4.31
CA LYS A 119 5.76 13.84 -4.09
C LYS A 119 6.11 14.53 -5.40
N ARG A 120 5.10 14.84 -6.19
CA ARG A 120 5.27 15.84 -7.22
C ARG A 120 5.51 17.14 -6.49
N ASP A 121 6.76 17.58 -6.48
CA ASP A 121 7.05 18.96 -6.14
C ASP A 121 6.24 19.82 -7.11
N PRO A 122 5.43 20.76 -6.63
CA PRO A 122 4.70 21.63 -7.51
C PRO A 122 5.71 22.32 -8.43
N ASP A 123 5.47 22.26 -9.75
CA ASP A 123 6.33 22.87 -10.78
C ASP A 123 6.63 24.36 -10.52
N ALA A 124 5.87 24.97 -9.62
CA ALA A 124 6.00 26.39 -9.22
C ALA A 124 7.03 26.64 -8.10
N ALA A 125 7.61 25.63 -7.50
CA ALA A 125 8.59 25.80 -6.44
C ALA A 125 9.97 25.22 -6.85
N PRO A 126 10.76 25.95 -7.64
CA PRO A 126 12.11 25.53 -7.95
C PRO A 126 12.93 25.38 -6.67
N ALA A 127 13.77 24.33 -6.63
CA ALA A 127 14.66 24.07 -5.52
C ALA A 127 15.47 25.34 -5.17
N GLY A 128 15.42 25.77 -3.92
CA GLY A 128 16.13 26.96 -3.46
C GLY A 128 15.33 28.24 -3.47
N GLN A 129 14.08 28.23 -3.93
CA GLN A 129 13.28 29.45 -3.97
C GLN A 129 12.98 30.04 -2.56
N GLY A 130 12.92 29.22 -1.54
CA GLY A 130 12.79 29.69 -0.15
C GLY A 130 14.02 30.40 0.41
N ASN A 131 15.14 30.35 -0.30
CA ASN A 131 16.41 30.91 0.17
C ASN A 131 16.71 32.32 -0.33
N ARG A 132 15.86 32.88 -1.16
CA ARG A 132 16.25 34.03 -1.97
C ARG A 132 16.29 35.35 -1.26
N ARG A 133 15.45 35.62 -0.30
CA ARG A 133 15.29 37.01 0.18
C ARG A 133 15.61 37.22 1.64
N THR A 134 15.51 36.19 2.46
CA THR A 134 15.71 36.34 3.91
C THR A 134 17.16 36.13 4.35
N ARG A 135 17.97 35.49 3.53
CA ARG A 135 19.38 35.24 3.82
C ARG A 135 20.30 36.37 3.38
N TRP A 136 19.97 37.00 2.30
CA TRP A 136 20.88 37.89 1.59
C TRP A 136 21.09 39.24 2.25
N PRO A 137 20.12 39.85 2.93
CA PRO A 137 20.36 41.10 3.63
C PRO A 137 21.38 40.99 4.79
N ASN A 138 21.59 39.77 5.29
CA ASN A 138 22.49 39.50 6.41
C ASN A 138 23.63 38.54 6.04
N ASP A 139 23.86 38.29 4.76
CA ASP A 139 24.94 37.43 4.30
C ASP A 139 26.24 38.27 4.35
N PRO A 140 27.26 37.90 5.19
CA PRO A 140 28.48 38.66 5.31
C PRO A 140 29.34 38.67 4.04
N PHE A 141 29.00 37.85 3.05
CA PHE A 141 29.69 37.78 1.76
C PHE A 141 29.04 38.58 0.65
N LEU A 142 27.86 39.16 0.89
CA LEU A 142 27.16 40.01 -0.06
C LEU A 142 27.17 41.44 0.43
N ASP A 143 27.73 42.30 -0.40
CA ASP A 143 27.71 43.73 -0.15
C ASP A 143 26.25 44.21 -0.11
N PRO A 144 25.83 44.89 0.99
CA PRO A 144 24.49 45.49 1.04
C PRO A 144 24.26 46.56 -0.05
N ASN A 145 25.32 47.04 -0.68
CA ASN A 145 25.30 48.01 -1.75
C ASN A 145 25.41 47.39 -3.14
N TYR A 146 25.02 46.12 -3.26
CA TYR A 146 25.05 45.42 -4.53
C TYR A 146 24.26 46.13 -5.68
N ASP A 147 23.22 46.86 -5.35
CA ASP A 147 22.44 47.63 -6.32
C ASP A 147 23.26 48.80 -6.87
N ASP A 148 24.14 49.40 -6.07
CA ASP A 148 25.02 50.49 -6.49
C ASP A 148 26.11 49.99 -7.47
N ALA A 149 26.61 48.75 -7.21
CA ALA A 149 27.57 48.13 -8.10
C ALA A 149 26.99 47.81 -9.50
N LEU A 150 25.72 47.46 -9.54
CA LEU A 150 25.01 47.21 -10.81
C LEU A 150 24.64 48.49 -11.55
N SER A 151 24.40 49.57 -10.84
CA SER A 151 24.12 50.88 -11.47
C SER A 151 25.35 51.47 -12.15
N ALA A 152 26.54 51.09 -11.70
CA ALA A 152 27.79 51.51 -12.32
C ALA A 152 28.00 51.00 -13.76
N ASP A 153 27.43 49.86 -14.07
CA ASP A 153 27.56 49.23 -15.38
C ASP A 153 26.52 49.71 -16.41
N LEU A 154 25.62 50.60 -16.01
CA LEU A 154 24.65 51.16 -16.94
C LEU A 154 25.30 52.22 -17.85
N PRO A 155 25.16 52.10 -19.18
CA PRO A 155 25.77 53.03 -20.11
C PRO A 155 25.11 54.43 -19.89
N GLY A 156 25.90 55.36 -19.39
CA GLY A 156 25.50 56.72 -19.10
C GLY A 156 25.67 57.18 -17.66
N ASP A 157 25.88 56.28 -16.74
CA ASP A 157 25.95 56.60 -15.32
C ASP A 157 27.38 56.67 -14.76
N LEU A 158 28.35 56.55 -15.64
CA LEU A 158 29.77 56.65 -15.29
C LEU A 158 30.16 58.01 -14.73
N GLY A 159 29.30 58.98 -14.85
CA GLY A 159 29.51 60.34 -14.31
C GLY A 159 29.32 60.44 -12.78
N GLU A 160 28.56 59.56 -12.21
CA GLU A 160 28.32 59.56 -10.76
C GLU A 160 29.42 58.90 -9.95
N PHE A 161 30.24 58.06 -10.59
CA PHE A 161 31.40 57.40 -9.98
C PHE A 161 32.60 58.32 -9.76
N SER A 162 32.57 59.49 -10.33
CA SER A 162 33.67 60.44 -10.22
C SER A 162 33.47 61.50 -9.14
N ARG A 163 32.49 61.31 -8.28
CA ARG A 163 32.20 62.21 -7.15
C ARG A 163 32.63 61.62 -5.79
#